data_6dc2be7779b9bba24173d878d3b2bedd
#
_entry.id   6dc2be7779b9bba24173d878d3b2bedd
#
_cell.length_a   1.000
_cell.length_b   1.000
_cell.length_c   1.000
_cell.angle_alpha   90.00
_cell.angle_beta   90.00
_cell.angle_gamma   90.00
#
_symmetry.space_group_name_H-M   'P 1'
#
loop_
_entity.id
_entity.type
_entity.pdbx_description
1 polymer ?
#
loop_
_entity_poly.entity_id
_entity_poly.type
_entity_poly.pdbx_seq_one_letter_code
_entity_poly.pdbx_strand_id
1 'polypeptide(L)'
;MLTSAQMDAFMRDGALIVRGAIDAKTVAEVRRAFAARVDDLIARAARLEAMSAPPASAGFDEKLTALLCAAPQYYQHLDISLPMIADLGAEMPEWRRLFEDKWRREAGFFAPDAVFNLITHPRTAAIARQILGDKIMLSPVQHVRIKPPQRLLPSAARKDANMARTLWHQDEAVVTEDAAGTPILTMWIAISDATTENGCMYAARGSHRRAFSADDFGLTRHCPGKELAGEIYIPDEAIDKTNLIPLEARSGDAVLLHRRTIHGAGANDSASLRWSFDLRYQPAGTPSGRDCFPSFALDGEDAAADGEAYRQKWRAARDDIVDGKIAAVFNTRWNKYASLCA
;
A
#
# COMPACT_ATOMS: atom_id res chain seq x y z
N MET A 1 0.85 22.69 -4.50
CA MET A 1 2.02 22.83 -3.63
C MET A 1 1.56 23.06 -2.19
N LEU A 2 2.39 22.68 -1.23
CA LEU A 2 2.17 22.97 0.19
C LEU A 2 2.49 24.42 0.48
N THR A 3 1.75 25.05 1.38
CA THR A 3 2.13 26.35 1.95
C THR A 3 3.31 26.18 2.93
N SER A 4 4.01 27.28 3.26
CA SER A 4 5.08 27.23 4.27
C SER A 4 4.58 26.65 5.60
N ALA A 5 3.41 27.06 6.07
CA ALA A 5 2.83 26.55 7.31
C ALA A 5 2.53 25.02 7.25
N GLN A 6 2.11 24.51 6.09
CA GLN A 6 1.92 23.08 5.88
C GLN A 6 3.24 22.32 5.87
N MET A 7 4.29 22.89 5.24
CA MET A 7 5.62 22.30 5.26
C MET A 7 6.18 22.26 6.69
N ASP A 8 6.07 23.35 7.43
CA ASP A 8 6.50 23.42 8.84
C ASP A 8 5.75 22.38 9.71
N ALA A 9 4.45 22.22 9.48
CA ALA A 9 3.64 21.22 10.16
C ALA A 9 4.10 19.78 9.83
N PHE A 10 4.36 19.49 8.55
CA PHE A 10 4.88 18.20 8.12
C PHE A 10 6.25 17.89 8.75
N MET A 11 7.17 18.85 8.70
CA MET A 11 8.51 18.70 9.29
C MET A 11 8.49 18.58 10.82
N ARG A 12 7.50 19.17 11.48
CA ARG A 12 7.32 19.08 12.93
C ARG A 12 6.66 17.76 13.36
N ASP A 13 5.61 17.35 12.67
CA ASP A 13 4.73 16.26 13.09
C ASP A 13 5.05 14.92 12.41
N GLY A 14 5.69 14.95 11.24
CA GLY A 14 5.99 13.78 10.42
C GLY A 14 4.78 13.23 9.65
N ALA A 15 3.63 13.87 9.79
CA ALA A 15 2.39 13.54 9.08
C ALA A 15 1.62 14.82 8.77
N LEU A 16 0.93 14.85 7.61
CA LEU A 16 0.11 15.99 7.21
C LEU A 16 -1.06 15.52 6.34
N ILE A 17 -2.25 16.07 6.58
CA ILE A 17 -3.39 15.87 5.69
C ILE A 17 -3.45 17.05 4.72
N VAL A 18 -3.37 16.76 3.42
CA VAL A 18 -3.56 17.72 2.34
C VAL A 18 -4.98 17.56 1.79
N ARG A 19 -5.84 18.51 2.10
CA ARG A 19 -7.24 18.47 1.68
C ARG A 19 -7.39 18.68 0.18
N GLY A 20 -8.25 17.87 -0.46
CA GLY A 20 -8.56 17.94 -1.88
C GLY A 20 -7.31 17.83 -2.76
N ALA A 21 -6.35 16.97 -2.39
CA ALA A 21 -5.13 16.75 -3.18
C ALA A 21 -5.42 16.19 -4.56
N ILE A 22 -6.46 15.38 -4.68
CA ILE A 22 -6.96 14.80 -5.92
C ILE A 22 -8.38 15.34 -6.17
N ASP A 23 -8.65 15.76 -7.38
CA ASP A 23 -9.96 16.26 -7.76
C ASP A 23 -11.00 15.13 -7.89
N ALA A 24 -12.27 15.50 -7.75
CA ALA A 24 -13.38 14.55 -7.77
C ALA A 24 -13.51 13.79 -9.10
N LYS A 25 -13.08 14.40 -10.21
CA LYS A 25 -13.11 13.75 -11.54
C LYS A 25 -12.13 12.58 -11.57
N THR A 26 -10.90 12.80 -11.14
CA THR A 26 -9.85 11.76 -11.08
C THR A 26 -10.28 10.60 -10.16
N VAL A 27 -10.83 10.91 -8.97
CA VAL A 27 -11.37 9.89 -8.07
C VAL A 27 -12.49 9.10 -8.74
N ALA A 28 -13.42 9.76 -9.42
CA ALA A 28 -14.53 9.10 -10.12
C ALA A 28 -14.06 8.21 -11.28
N GLU A 29 -12.99 8.61 -11.99
CA GLU A 29 -12.38 7.79 -13.05
C GLU A 29 -11.76 6.50 -12.50
N VAL A 30 -11.03 6.59 -11.39
CA VAL A 30 -10.50 5.43 -10.70
C VAL A 30 -11.63 4.51 -10.22
N ARG A 31 -12.67 5.06 -9.60
CA ARG A 31 -13.84 4.26 -9.15
C ARG A 31 -14.54 3.56 -10.31
N ARG A 32 -14.72 4.21 -11.46
CA ARG A 32 -15.31 3.57 -12.66
C ARG A 32 -14.47 2.42 -13.19
N ALA A 33 -13.13 2.59 -13.26
CA ALA A 33 -12.23 1.54 -13.71
C ALA A 33 -12.28 0.32 -12.79
N PHE A 34 -12.30 0.55 -11.49
CA PHE A 34 -12.44 -0.53 -10.50
C PHE A 34 -13.83 -1.18 -10.53
N ALA A 35 -14.90 -0.42 -10.78
CA ALA A 35 -16.25 -1.00 -10.88
C ALA A 35 -16.33 -2.04 -12.00
N ALA A 36 -15.82 -1.71 -13.19
CA ALA A 36 -15.75 -2.65 -14.30
C ALA A 36 -14.93 -3.90 -13.95
N ARG A 37 -13.78 -3.71 -13.29
CA ARG A 37 -12.93 -4.82 -12.86
C ARG A 37 -13.61 -5.72 -11.83
N VAL A 38 -14.31 -5.13 -10.86
CA VAL A 38 -15.04 -5.86 -9.82
C VAL A 38 -16.16 -6.70 -10.43
N ASP A 39 -16.89 -6.17 -11.41
CA ASP A 39 -17.94 -6.91 -12.11
C ASP A 39 -17.36 -8.15 -12.83
N ASP A 40 -16.21 -8.01 -13.52
CA ASP A 40 -15.49 -9.14 -14.14
C ASP A 40 -15.04 -10.19 -13.11
N LEU A 41 -14.51 -9.74 -11.97
CA LEU A 41 -14.04 -10.63 -10.90
C LEU A 41 -15.19 -11.36 -10.23
N ILE A 42 -16.34 -10.70 -10.01
CA ILE A 42 -17.56 -11.33 -9.49
C ILE A 42 -18.05 -12.43 -10.46
N ALA A 43 -18.10 -12.13 -11.76
CA ALA A 43 -18.50 -13.11 -12.75
C ALA A 43 -17.54 -14.32 -12.78
N ARG A 44 -16.24 -14.08 -12.59
CA ARG A 44 -15.23 -15.16 -12.47
C ARG A 44 -15.42 -15.94 -11.17
N ALA A 45 -15.58 -15.27 -10.02
CA ALA A 45 -15.76 -15.92 -8.73
C ALA A 45 -17.06 -16.74 -8.67
N ALA A 46 -18.15 -16.24 -9.23
CA ALA A 46 -19.42 -16.97 -9.31
C ALA A 46 -19.26 -18.28 -10.13
N ARG A 47 -18.41 -18.27 -11.16
CA ARG A 47 -18.18 -19.45 -11.99
C ARG A 47 -17.21 -20.47 -11.37
N LEU A 48 -16.17 -20.00 -10.68
CA LEU A 48 -15.07 -20.85 -10.21
C LEU A 48 -15.18 -21.23 -8.73
N GLU A 49 -15.74 -20.34 -7.91
CA GLU A 49 -15.74 -20.45 -6.44
C GLU A 49 -17.15 -20.71 -5.88
N ALA A 50 -18.14 -20.94 -6.73
CA ALA A 50 -19.55 -21.05 -6.34
C ALA A 50 -20.05 -19.85 -5.50
N MET A 51 -19.48 -18.66 -5.67
CA MET A 51 -19.91 -17.46 -5.03
C MET A 51 -21.29 -17.03 -5.56
N SER A 52 -22.22 -16.70 -4.67
CA SER A 52 -23.48 -16.06 -5.07
C SER A 52 -23.20 -14.62 -5.50
N ALA A 53 -23.51 -14.29 -6.76
CA ALA A 53 -23.34 -12.91 -7.24
C ALA A 53 -24.27 -11.96 -6.48
N PRO A 54 -23.80 -10.75 -6.12
CA PRO A 54 -24.65 -9.71 -5.57
C PRO A 54 -25.77 -9.33 -6.55
N PRO A 55 -26.89 -8.75 -6.04
CA PRO A 55 -27.94 -8.24 -6.92
C PRO A 55 -27.39 -7.27 -7.98
N ALA A 56 -27.95 -7.27 -9.17
CA ALA A 56 -27.54 -6.35 -10.23
C ALA A 56 -27.68 -4.87 -9.84
N SER A 57 -28.62 -4.56 -8.94
CA SER A 57 -28.84 -3.23 -8.37
C SER A 57 -27.82 -2.83 -7.29
N ALA A 58 -26.95 -3.75 -6.84
CA ALA A 58 -25.96 -3.46 -5.82
C ALA A 58 -24.97 -2.38 -6.27
N GLY A 59 -24.69 -1.45 -5.37
CA GLY A 59 -23.68 -0.41 -5.60
C GLY A 59 -22.26 -0.96 -5.63
N PHE A 60 -21.30 -0.14 -6.09
CA PHE A 60 -19.90 -0.53 -6.19
C PHE A 60 -19.33 -1.04 -4.85
N ASP A 61 -19.54 -0.29 -3.76
CA ASP A 61 -18.98 -0.63 -2.45
C ASP A 61 -19.58 -1.94 -1.89
N GLU A 62 -20.86 -2.19 -2.18
CA GLU A 62 -21.55 -3.44 -1.81
C GLU A 62 -20.99 -4.64 -2.61
N LYS A 63 -20.82 -4.48 -3.93
CA LYS A 63 -20.25 -5.50 -4.81
C LYS A 63 -18.82 -5.85 -4.40
N LEU A 64 -17.98 -4.85 -4.14
CA LEU A 64 -16.60 -5.05 -3.75
C LEU A 64 -16.49 -5.71 -2.35
N THR A 65 -17.33 -5.29 -1.41
CA THR A 65 -17.44 -5.93 -0.10
C THR A 65 -17.85 -7.39 -0.24
N ALA A 66 -18.88 -7.69 -1.02
CA ALA A 66 -19.34 -9.06 -1.25
C ALA A 66 -18.26 -9.95 -1.87
N LEU A 67 -17.53 -9.43 -2.88
CA LEU A 67 -16.42 -10.15 -3.51
C LEU A 67 -15.33 -10.49 -2.50
N LEU A 68 -14.83 -9.51 -1.75
CA LEU A 68 -13.71 -9.71 -0.82
C LEU A 68 -14.08 -10.51 0.43
N CYS A 69 -15.35 -10.50 0.82
CA CYS A 69 -15.82 -11.33 1.94
C CYS A 69 -16.06 -12.78 1.53
N ALA A 70 -16.51 -13.03 0.32
CA ALA A 70 -16.74 -14.39 -0.19
C ALA A 70 -15.47 -15.03 -0.76
N ALA A 71 -14.62 -14.23 -1.40
CA ALA A 71 -13.44 -14.70 -2.13
C ALA A 71 -12.27 -13.71 -1.97
N PRO A 72 -11.68 -13.59 -0.75
CA PRO A 72 -10.65 -12.60 -0.43
C PRO A 72 -9.38 -12.69 -1.30
N GLN A 73 -9.09 -13.88 -1.86
CA GLN A 73 -8.00 -14.09 -2.82
C GLN A 73 -8.07 -13.19 -4.04
N TYR A 74 -9.25 -12.69 -4.41
CA TYR A 74 -9.40 -11.76 -5.54
C TYR A 74 -8.90 -10.35 -5.24
N TYR A 75 -8.57 -10.02 -3.99
CA TYR A 75 -7.94 -8.76 -3.64
C TYR A 75 -6.68 -8.49 -4.49
N GLN A 76 -5.85 -9.50 -4.72
CA GLN A 76 -4.61 -9.34 -5.50
C GLN A 76 -4.86 -8.89 -6.96
N HIS A 77 -6.04 -9.17 -7.52
CA HIS A 77 -6.44 -8.68 -8.85
C HIS A 77 -6.88 -7.21 -8.86
N LEU A 78 -6.88 -6.57 -7.71
CA LEU A 78 -7.20 -5.15 -7.51
C LEU A 78 -5.97 -4.35 -7.06
N ASP A 79 -4.85 -5.00 -6.74
CA ASP A 79 -3.63 -4.31 -6.31
C ASP A 79 -2.82 -3.77 -7.51
N ILE A 80 -2.13 -2.66 -7.28
CA ILE A 80 -1.27 -1.96 -8.24
C ILE A 80 0.20 -2.40 -8.17
N SER A 81 0.53 -3.30 -7.28
CA SER A 81 1.82 -3.97 -7.17
C SER A 81 1.65 -5.46 -7.45
N LEU A 82 2.75 -6.10 -7.85
CA LEU A 82 2.78 -7.56 -7.92
C LEU A 82 3.12 -8.11 -6.54
N PRO A 83 2.49 -9.22 -6.12
CA PRO A 83 2.91 -9.90 -4.92
C PRO A 83 4.36 -10.35 -5.10
N MET A 84 5.15 -10.26 -4.03
CA MET A 84 6.46 -10.89 -4.00
C MET A 84 6.27 -12.39 -4.18
N ILE A 85 6.84 -12.97 -5.23
CA ILE A 85 6.59 -14.38 -5.60
C ILE A 85 7.08 -15.34 -4.52
N ALA A 86 8.08 -14.96 -3.77
CA ALA A 86 8.53 -15.74 -2.63
C ALA A 86 7.63 -15.59 -1.39
N ASP A 87 6.72 -14.60 -1.35
CA ASP A 87 5.61 -14.62 -0.38
C ASP A 87 4.65 -15.80 -0.66
N LEU A 88 4.87 -16.54 -1.76
CA LEU A 88 4.18 -17.77 -2.12
C LEU A 88 4.83 -19.03 -1.50
N GLY A 89 5.63 -18.89 -0.46
CA GLY A 89 6.27 -19.98 0.30
C GLY A 89 5.32 -20.72 1.25
N ALA A 90 5.91 -21.67 2.02
CA ALA A 90 5.17 -22.59 2.88
C ALA A 90 4.30 -21.94 3.99
N GLU A 91 4.55 -20.68 4.31
CA GLU A 91 3.86 -19.95 5.39
C GLU A 91 2.67 -19.10 4.91
N MET A 92 2.28 -19.21 3.64
CA MET A 92 1.13 -18.47 3.13
C MET A 92 -0.18 -18.95 3.75
N PRO A 93 -1.14 -18.02 3.97
CA PRO A 93 -2.49 -18.39 4.33
C PRO A 93 -3.08 -19.40 3.34
N GLU A 94 -3.85 -20.37 3.85
CA GLU A 94 -4.40 -21.46 3.04
C GLU A 94 -5.17 -20.95 1.81
N TRP A 95 -5.93 -19.87 1.94
CA TRP A 95 -6.66 -19.26 0.84
C TRP A 95 -5.74 -18.70 -0.28
N ARG A 96 -4.49 -18.31 0.04
CA ARG A 96 -3.49 -17.96 -0.96
C ARG A 96 -2.87 -19.20 -1.62
N ARG A 97 -2.64 -20.28 -0.87
CA ARG A 97 -2.04 -21.54 -1.39
C ARG A 97 -2.90 -22.20 -2.45
N LEU A 98 -4.22 -22.12 -2.34
CA LEU A 98 -5.16 -22.68 -3.32
C LEU A 98 -4.97 -22.15 -4.75
N PHE A 99 -4.20 -21.06 -4.89
CA PHE A 99 -3.98 -20.35 -6.15
C PHE A 99 -2.51 -20.27 -6.54
N GLU A 100 -1.60 -20.92 -5.84
CA GLU A 100 -0.16 -20.79 -6.01
C GLU A 100 0.29 -20.94 -7.45
N ASP A 101 -0.14 -21.98 -8.15
CA ASP A 101 0.27 -22.23 -9.55
C ASP A 101 -0.35 -21.27 -10.55
N LYS A 102 -1.57 -20.81 -10.29
CA LYS A 102 -2.26 -19.83 -11.15
C LYS A 102 -1.71 -18.42 -10.94
N TRP A 103 -1.22 -18.11 -9.75
CA TRP A 103 -0.81 -16.77 -9.37
C TRP A 103 0.58 -16.40 -9.88
N ARG A 104 1.48 -17.36 -10.07
CA ARG A 104 2.85 -17.06 -10.50
C ARG A 104 2.92 -16.36 -11.84
N ARG A 105 2.13 -16.79 -12.83
CA ARG A 105 2.07 -16.16 -14.17
C ARG A 105 0.85 -15.24 -14.35
N GLU A 106 -0.21 -15.50 -13.65
CA GLU A 106 -1.46 -14.73 -13.70
C GLU A 106 -1.65 -13.84 -12.45
N ALA A 107 -0.55 -13.54 -11.73
CA ALA A 107 -0.62 -12.68 -10.54
C ALA A 107 -1.40 -11.41 -10.86
N GLY A 108 -2.32 -11.08 -9.97
CA GLY A 108 -3.16 -9.90 -10.13
C GLY A 108 -2.29 -8.65 -10.17
N PHE A 109 -2.52 -7.85 -11.17
CA PHE A 109 -1.95 -6.51 -11.30
C PHE A 109 -2.97 -5.65 -12.04
N PHE A 110 -3.43 -4.60 -11.38
CA PHE A 110 -4.48 -3.78 -11.93
C PHE A 110 -4.13 -2.30 -11.85
N ALA A 111 -3.52 -1.79 -12.91
CA ALA A 111 -3.18 -0.39 -13.05
C ALA A 111 -3.71 0.16 -14.39
N PRO A 112 -5.04 0.33 -14.55
CA PRO A 112 -5.61 0.97 -15.73
C PRO A 112 -5.14 2.43 -15.84
N ASP A 113 -5.36 3.08 -17.00
CA ASP A 113 -4.92 4.46 -17.22
C ASP A 113 -5.42 5.44 -16.15
N ALA A 114 -6.62 5.23 -15.62
CA ALA A 114 -7.12 6.04 -14.51
C ALA A 114 -6.25 5.93 -13.26
N VAL A 115 -5.68 4.76 -12.97
CA VAL A 115 -4.74 4.55 -11.86
C VAL A 115 -3.38 5.14 -12.20
N PHE A 116 -2.88 4.95 -13.43
CA PHE A 116 -1.65 5.60 -13.87
C PHE A 116 -1.74 7.12 -13.74
N ASN A 117 -2.86 7.73 -14.17
CA ASN A 117 -3.12 9.16 -14.01
C ASN A 117 -3.21 9.60 -12.54
N LEU A 118 -3.70 8.74 -11.64
CA LEU A 118 -3.69 9.01 -10.20
C LEU A 118 -2.27 9.03 -9.62
N ILE A 119 -1.46 8.01 -9.94
CA ILE A 119 -0.10 7.90 -9.39
C ILE A 119 0.87 8.92 -9.96
N THR A 120 0.63 9.41 -11.18
CA THR A 120 1.41 10.46 -11.84
C THR A 120 0.74 11.84 -11.76
N HIS A 121 -0.29 11.99 -10.93
CA HIS A 121 -1.10 13.20 -10.88
C HIS A 121 -0.23 14.45 -10.62
N PRO A 122 -0.39 15.53 -11.42
CA PRO A 122 0.53 16.68 -11.36
C PRO A 122 0.63 17.32 -9.98
N ARG A 123 -0.46 17.33 -9.20
CA ARG A 123 -0.47 17.93 -7.87
C ARG A 123 0.29 17.10 -6.85
N THR A 124 0.15 15.77 -6.88
CA THR A 124 0.92 14.88 -6.00
C THR A 124 2.40 14.91 -6.37
N ALA A 125 2.72 14.89 -7.65
CA ALA A 125 4.08 15.06 -8.15
C ALA A 125 4.71 16.38 -7.70
N ALA A 126 3.97 17.50 -7.78
CA ALA A 126 4.45 18.81 -7.32
C ALA A 126 4.70 18.83 -5.80
N ILE A 127 3.85 18.19 -4.99
CA ILE A 127 4.05 18.06 -3.55
C ILE A 127 5.29 17.20 -3.27
N ALA A 128 5.45 16.08 -3.98
CA ALA A 128 6.60 15.20 -3.82
C ALA A 128 7.91 15.92 -4.14
N ARG A 129 7.96 16.68 -5.24
CA ARG A 129 9.14 17.50 -5.59
C ARG A 129 9.47 18.55 -4.55
N GLN A 130 8.48 19.18 -3.96
CA GLN A 130 8.68 20.19 -2.91
C GLN A 130 9.36 19.60 -1.66
N ILE A 131 9.16 18.32 -1.37
CA ILE A 131 9.72 17.64 -0.19
C ILE A 131 11.03 16.91 -0.53
N LEU A 132 11.11 16.28 -1.71
CA LEU A 132 12.19 15.35 -2.07
C LEU A 132 13.21 15.94 -3.04
N GLY A 133 12.93 17.11 -3.65
CA GLY A 133 13.73 17.71 -4.71
C GLY A 133 13.13 17.47 -6.09
N ASP A 134 13.71 18.14 -7.10
CA ASP A 134 13.10 18.27 -8.43
C ASP A 134 12.99 16.95 -9.19
N LYS A 135 13.97 16.07 -9.08
CA LYS A 135 14.00 14.78 -9.78
C LYS A 135 13.48 13.68 -8.86
N ILE A 136 12.29 13.22 -9.14
CA ILE A 136 11.64 12.16 -8.35
C ILE A 136 11.23 10.98 -9.21
N MET A 137 11.12 9.82 -8.57
CA MET A 137 10.59 8.61 -9.17
C MET A 137 9.54 7.97 -8.28
N LEU A 138 8.68 7.17 -8.89
CA LEU A 138 7.80 6.26 -8.18
C LEU A 138 8.60 5.09 -7.63
N SER A 139 8.45 4.83 -6.34
CA SER A 139 8.96 3.61 -5.73
C SER A 139 8.09 2.41 -6.15
N PRO A 140 8.65 1.21 -6.34
CA PRO A 140 7.87 0.02 -6.63
C PRO A 140 7.04 -0.47 -5.43
N VAL A 141 7.26 0.07 -4.23
CA VAL A 141 6.50 -0.29 -3.03
C VAL A 141 5.22 0.54 -2.98
N GLN A 142 4.18 0.05 -3.62
CA GLN A 142 2.87 0.71 -3.72
C GLN A 142 1.76 -0.30 -3.52
N HIS A 143 0.63 0.12 -2.93
CA HIS A 143 -0.50 -0.75 -2.67
C HIS A 143 -1.85 -0.05 -2.84
N VAL A 144 -2.85 -0.84 -3.16
CA VAL A 144 -4.25 -0.49 -2.93
C VAL A 144 -4.66 -1.10 -1.60
N ARG A 145 -5.28 -0.32 -0.74
CA ARG A 145 -5.81 -0.81 0.53
C ARG A 145 -7.34 -0.75 0.52
N ILE A 146 -7.96 -1.91 0.59
CA ILE A 146 -9.41 -2.03 0.58
C ILE A 146 -9.84 -2.75 1.85
N LYS A 147 -10.49 -2.02 2.75
CA LYS A 147 -10.95 -2.54 4.04
C LYS A 147 -12.47 -2.66 4.06
N PRO A 148 -13.03 -3.84 3.77
CA PRO A 148 -14.44 -4.12 4.03
C PRO A 148 -14.72 -4.08 5.53
N PRO A 149 -15.99 -4.02 5.98
CA PRO A 149 -16.35 -4.21 7.37
C PRO A 149 -15.73 -5.49 7.92
N GLN A 150 -14.85 -5.36 8.92
CA GLN A 150 -14.04 -6.51 9.42
C GLN A 150 -14.89 -7.67 9.89
N ARG A 151 -16.09 -7.41 10.44
CA ARG A 151 -17.02 -8.46 10.88
C ARG A 151 -17.47 -9.39 9.77
N LEU A 152 -17.45 -8.92 8.50
CA LEU A 152 -17.87 -9.70 7.33
C LEU A 152 -16.71 -10.51 6.72
N LEU A 153 -15.45 -10.16 7.02
CA LEU A 153 -14.30 -10.89 6.50
C LEU A 153 -14.18 -12.29 7.12
N PRO A 154 -13.80 -13.31 6.34
CA PRO A 154 -13.37 -14.59 6.85
C PRO A 154 -12.21 -14.43 7.85
N SER A 155 -12.10 -15.33 8.84
CA SER A 155 -11.08 -15.24 9.88
C SER A 155 -9.65 -15.18 9.32
N ALA A 156 -9.35 -15.94 8.27
CA ALA A 156 -8.05 -15.91 7.59
C ALA A 156 -7.75 -14.53 6.97
N ALA A 157 -8.74 -13.90 6.33
CA ALA A 157 -8.56 -12.59 5.70
C ALA A 157 -8.44 -11.42 6.71
N ARG A 158 -8.89 -11.63 7.97
CA ARG A 158 -8.72 -10.61 9.04
C ARG A 158 -7.25 -10.42 9.46
N LYS A 159 -6.36 -11.26 8.98
CA LYS A 159 -4.91 -11.18 9.21
C LYS A 159 -4.17 -10.45 8.09
N ASP A 160 -4.81 -10.21 6.95
CA ASP A 160 -4.22 -9.50 5.82
C ASP A 160 -4.23 -7.99 6.07
N ALA A 161 -3.04 -7.38 6.17
CA ALA A 161 -2.88 -5.95 6.44
C ALA A 161 -3.49 -5.03 5.36
N ASN A 162 -3.79 -5.55 4.16
CA ASN A 162 -4.41 -4.78 3.09
C ASN A 162 -5.94 -4.68 3.26
N MET A 163 -6.55 -5.69 3.88
CA MET A 163 -8.01 -5.78 4.09
C MET A 163 -8.44 -5.56 5.54
N ALA A 164 -7.52 -5.75 6.50
CA ALA A 164 -7.79 -5.63 7.93
C ALA A 164 -6.94 -4.51 8.56
N ARG A 165 -6.62 -4.63 9.85
CA ARG A 165 -5.76 -3.71 10.58
C ARG A 165 -4.36 -3.68 9.96
N THR A 166 -3.79 -2.49 9.76
CA THR A 166 -2.39 -2.32 9.40
C THR A 166 -1.58 -2.09 10.68
N LEU A 167 -0.63 -2.98 10.95
CA LEU A 167 0.20 -2.92 12.14
C LEU A 167 1.10 -1.67 12.16
N TRP A 168 1.54 -1.26 13.34
CA TRP A 168 2.45 -0.13 13.50
C TRP A 168 3.79 -0.42 12.83
N HIS A 169 4.25 0.51 12.02
CA HIS A 169 5.52 0.40 11.31
C HIS A 169 6.06 1.79 10.91
N GLN A 170 7.26 1.79 10.40
CA GLN A 170 7.90 2.91 9.71
C GLN A 170 8.17 2.47 8.26
N ASP A 171 7.86 3.30 7.28
CA ASP A 171 8.01 2.92 5.87
C ASP A 171 9.46 2.61 5.48
N GLU A 172 10.45 3.29 6.08
CA GLU A 172 11.87 2.98 5.89
C GLU A 172 12.24 1.56 6.36
N ALA A 173 11.44 0.96 7.21
CA ALA A 173 11.70 -0.39 7.71
C ALA A 173 11.28 -1.49 6.73
N VAL A 174 10.40 -1.20 5.76
CA VAL A 174 9.93 -2.20 4.77
C VAL A 174 10.87 -2.40 3.60
N VAL A 175 11.86 -1.51 3.40
CA VAL A 175 12.86 -1.65 2.35
C VAL A 175 14.06 -2.46 2.82
N THR A 176 14.79 -3.04 1.89
CA THR A 176 16.02 -3.77 2.16
C THR A 176 17.13 -2.84 2.68
N GLU A 177 18.18 -3.41 3.24
CA GLU A 177 19.22 -2.67 3.94
C GLU A 177 20.02 -1.73 3.04
N ASP A 178 20.20 -2.08 1.77
CA ASP A 178 20.84 -1.26 0.74
C ASP A 178 20.09 0.04 0.42
N ALA A 179 18.77 0.05 0.64
CA ALA A 179 17.93 1.24 0.52
C ALA A 179 17.72 1.98 1.85
N ALA A 180 18.36 1.56 2.93
CA ALA A 180 18.28 2.26 4.20
C ALA A 180 18.78 3.70 4.04
N GLY A 181 18.00 4.65 4.54
CA GLY A 181 18.31 6.07 4.39
C GLY A 181 17.77 6.72 3.12
N THR A 182 17.29 5.97 2.13
CA THR A 182 16.60 6.56 0.97
C THR A 182 15.43 7.45 1.43
N PRO A 183 15.38 8.73 1.02
CA PRO A 183 14.24 9.58 1.34
C PRO A 183 12.98 9.07 0.63
N ILE A 184 12.03 8.58 1.40
CA ILE A 184 10.73 8.12 0.91
C ILE A 184 9.64 9.04 1.44
N LEU A 185 8.79 9.52 0.56
CA LEU A 185 7.54 10.19 0.90
C LEU A 185 6.37 9.27 0.59
N THR A 186 5.63 8.88 1.61
CA THR A 186 4.38 8.17 1.42
C THR A 186 3.24 9.17 1.27
N MET A 187 2.46 8.99 0.21
CA MET A 187 1.19 9.66 -0.02
C MET A 187 0.06 8.64 0.00
N TRP A 188 -0.64 8.58 1.09
CA TRP A 188 -1.85 7.78 1.21
C TRP A 188 -3.03 8.59 0.67
N ILE A 189 -3.64 8.15 -0.43
CA ILE A 189 -4.73 8.85 -1.13
C ILE A 189 -6.06 8.20 -0.78
N ALA A 190 -6.96 8.95 -0.16
CA ALA A 190 -8.30 8.49 0.17
C ALA A 190 -9.19 8.44 -1.10
N ILE A 191 -9.72 7.27 -1.44
CA ILE A 191 -10.72 7.10 -2.52
C ILE A 191 -12.14 7.07 -1.94
N SER A 192 -12.29 6.62 -0.70
CA SER A 192 -13.47 6.79 0.13
C SER A 192 -13.12 7.63 1.36
N ASP A 193 -14.11 8.14 2.06
CA ASP A 193 -13.87 8.75 3.35
C ASP A 193 -13.24 7.74 4.31
N ALA A 194 -12.32 8.21 5.13
CA ALA A 194 -11.64 7.44 6.16
C ALA A 194 -11.83 8.12 7.51
N THR A 195 -12.50 7.43 8.40
CA THR A 195 -12.83 7.88 9.76
C THR A 195 -12.21 6.93 10.79
N THR A 196 -12.21 7.32 12.03
CA THR A 196 -11.78 6.45 13.13
C THR A 196 -12.58 5.15 13.18
N GLU A 197 -13.87 5.18 12.83
CA GLU A 197 -14.76 4.03 12.83
C GLU A 197 -14.46 3.04 11.68
N ASN A 198 -14.13 3.55 10.47
CA ASN A 198 -13.87 2.68 9.32
C ASN A 198 -12.38 2.39 9.08
N GLY A 199 -11.54 2.66 10.08
CA GLY A 199 -10.13 2.28 10.08
C GLY A 199 -9.23 3.27 9.35
N CYS A 200 -9.37 4.58 9.64
CA CYS A 200 -8.40 5.59 9.20
C CYS A 200 -7.00 5.28 9.71
N MET A 201 -6.03 5.99 9.18
CA MET A 201 -4.65 5.89 9.66
C MET A 201 -4.47 6.66 10.98
N TYR A 202 -3.49 6.23 11.75
CA TYR A 202 -2.97 6.92 12.91
C TYR A 202 -1.47 7.13 12.76
N ALA A 203 -0.96 8.23 13.24
CA ALA A 203 0.48 8.50 13.33
C ALA A 203 0.89 8.89 14.75
N ALA A 204 2.06 8.43 15.17
CA ALA A 204 2.71 8.93 16.39
C ALA A 204 3.43 10.24 16.03
N ARG A 205 2.85 11.37 16.45
CA ARG A 205 3.34 12.71 16.13
C ARG A 205 4.78 12.90 16.54
N GLY A 206 5.62 13.37 15.63
CA GLY A 206 7.02 13.69 15.88
C GLY A 206 7.94 12.46 16.04
N SER A 207 7.43 11.24 15.88
CA SER A 207 8.21 10.00 16.02
C SER A 207 9.36 9.92 15.00
N HIS A 208 9.23 10.53 13.84
CA HIS A 208 10.26 10.55 12.79
C HIS A 208 11.56 11.28 13.21
N ARG A 209 11.50 12.13 14.26
CA ARG A 209 12.66 12.87 14.79
C ARG A 209 13.34 12.17 15.96
N ARG A 210 12.75 11.09 16.46
CA ARG A 210 13.37 10.33 17.55
C ARG A 210 14.51 9.49 16.98
N ALA A 211 15.70 9.61 17.58
CA ALA A 211 16.78 8.68 17.33
C ALA A 211 16.52 7.41 18.15
N PHE A 212 16.36 6.30 17.45
CA PHE A 212 16.29 4.98 18.07
C PHE A 212 17.67 4.30 18.00
N SER A 213 17.75 2.99 17.94
CA SER A 213 19.01 2.25 17.92
C SER A 213 19.88 2.63 16.72
N ALA A 214 21.18 2.87 16.96
CA ALA A 214 22.16 3.07 15.89
C ALA A 214 22.28 1.83 15.01
N ASP A 215 22.15 0.64 15.60
CA ASP A 215 22.23 -0.65 14.89
C ASP A 215 21.07 -0.88 13.91
N ASP A 216 19.99 -0.09 14.03
CA ASP A 216 18.81 -0.15 13.20
C ASP A 216 18.63 1.11 12.33
N PHE A 217 19.72 1.79 12.01
CA PHE A 217 19.74 3.02 11.20
C PHE A 217 18.86 4.15 11.78
N GLY A 218 18.71 4.18 13.10
CA GLY A 218 17.89 5.16 13.79
C GLY A 218 16.38 4.89 13.71
N LEU A 219 15.97 3.68 13.36
CA LEU A 219 14.58 3.24 13.39
C LEU A 219 14.20 2.61 14.74
N THR A 220 12.92 2.60 15.03
CA THR A 220 12.38 1.74 16.08
C THR A 220 12.57 0.28 15.68
N ARG A 221 12.94 -0.57 16.63
CA ARG A 221 13.02 -2.00 16.37
C ARG A 221 11.68 -2.54 15.89
N HIS A 222 11.71 -3.20 14.75
CA HIS A 222 10.57 -3.93 14.21
C HIS A 222 10.73 -5.42 14.51
N CYS A 223 9.60 -6.08 14.59
CA CYS A 223 9.50 -7.53 14.69
C CYS A 223 9.11 -8.11 13.34
N PRO A 224 9.66 -9.26 12.93
CA PRO A 224 9.17 -9.98 11.77
C PRO A 224 7.74 -10.48 12.05
N GLY A 225 6.88 -10.44 11.04
CA GLY A 225 5.51 -10.94 11.13
C GLY A 225 5.49 -12.44 11.45
N LYS A 226 4.62 -12.85 12.35
CA LYS A 226 4.47 -14.27 12.74
C LYS A 226 3.63 -15.06 11.75
N GLU A 227 2.76 -14.39 11.02
CA GLU A 227 1.71 -15.01 10.21
C GLU A 227 1.92 -14.85 8.71
N LEU A 228 2.68 -13.82 8.29
CA LEU A 228 3.02 -13.55 6.90
C LEU A 228 4.51 -13.26 6.78
N ALA A 229 5.21 -14.06 5.97
CA ALA A 229 6.61 -13.81 5.64
C ALA A 229 6.75 -12.42 4.97
N GLY A 230 7.72 -11.63 5.44
CA GLY A 230 7.97 -10.29 4.92
C GLY A 230 7.15 -9.17 5.59
N GLU A 231 6.12 -9.47 6.37
CA GLU A 231 5.49 -8.47 7.23
C GLU A 231 6.41 -8.11 8.40
N ILE A 232 6.34 -6.84 8.76
CA ILE A 232 7.07 -6.32 9.92
C ILE A 232 6.14 -5.45 10.75
N TYR A 233 6.40 -5.38 12.05
CA TYR A 233 5.59 -4.54 12.94
C TYR A 233 6.39 -4.02 14.13
N ILE A 234 5.96 -2.91 14.68
CA ILE A 234 6.39 -2.41 15.98
C ILE A 234 5.37 -2.91 17.00
N PRO A 235 5.80 -3.60 18.08
CA PRO A 235 4.89 -4.04 19.14
C PRO A 235 4.10 -2.89 19.76
N ASP A 236 2.83 -3.12 20.08
CA ASP A 236 1.93 -2.11 20.61
C ASP A 236 2.44 -1.45 21.90
N GLU A 237 3.20 -2.15 22.72
CA GLU A 237 3.83 -1.67 23.96
C GLU A 237 4.97 -0.68 23.70
N ALA A 238 5.57 -0.71 22.52
CA ALA A 238 6.62 0.23 22.12
C ALA A 238 6.06 1.56 21.56
N ILE A 239 4.75 1.66 21.40
CA ILE A 239 4.08 2.84 20.86
C ILE A 239 3.69 3.81 21.98
N ASP A 240 4.17 5.04 21.87
CA ASP A 240 3.70 6.15 22.72
C ASP A 240 2.28 6.57 22.30
N LYS A 241 1.30 6.00 22.97
CA LYS A 241 -0.12 6.23 22.67
C LYS A 241 -0.59 7.64 23.03
N THR A 242 0.17 8.42 23.81
CA THR A 242 -0.21 9.78 24.20
C THR A 242 -0.06 10.79 23.06
N ASN A 243 0.76 10.46 22.06
CA ASN A 243 1.03 11.29 20.89
C ASN A 243 0.39 10.77 19.59
N LEU A 244 -0.53 9.81 19.70
CA LEU A 244 -1.24 9.31 18.54
C LEU A 244 -2.27 10.32 18.05
N ILE A 245 -2.26 10.59 16.75
CA ILE A 245 -3.26 11.42 16.08
C ILE A 245 -3.98 10.61 15.01
N PRO A 246 -5.31 10.65 14.96
CA PRO A 246 -6.06 10.09 13.86
C PRO A 246 -5.89 10.97 12.62
N LEU A 247 -5.72 10.33 11.47
CA LEU A 247 -5.55 10.96 10.18
C LEU A 247 -6.82 10.75 9.35
N GLU A 248 -7.93 11.30 9.84
CA GLU A 248 -9.21 11.24 9.13
C GLU A 248 -9.17 12.05 7.85
N ALA A 249 -9.55 11.41 6.75
CA ALA A 249 -9.47 11.97 5.40
C ALA A 249 -10.79 11.80 4.67
N ARG A 250 -11.13 12.77 3.83
CA ARG A 250 -12.24 12.68 2.89
C ARG A 250 -11.73 12.16 1.55
N SER A 251 -12.63 11.63 0.75
CA SER A 251 -12.33 11.23 -0.64
C SER A 251 -11.63 12.36 -1.39
N GLY A 252 -10.48 12.07 -2.01
CA GLY A 252 -9.61 13.04 -2.69
C GLY A 252 -8.56 13.71 -1.80
N ASP A 253 -8.57 13.51 -0.48
CA ASP A 253 -7.49 13.98 0.39
C ASP A 253 -6.27 13.08 0.28
N ALA A 254 -5.08 13.64 0.52
CA ALA A 254 -3.84 12.90 0.69
C ALA A 254 -3.30 13.03 2.12
N VAL A 255 -2.90 11.92 2.70
CA VAL A 255 -2.12 11.89 3.93
C VAL A 255 -0.66 11.70 3.55
N LEU A 256 0.17 12.68 3.89
CA LEU A 256 1.62 12.61 3.72
C LEU A 256 2.24 12.01 4.99
N LEU A 257 3.17 11.07 4.81
CA LEU A 257 3.94 10.48 5.90
C LEU A 257 5.43 10.57 5.59
N HIS A 258 6.20 11.04 6.57
CA HIS A 258 7.64 10.94 6.54
C HIS A 258 8.07 9.48 6.73
N ARG A 259 9.08 9.00 6.00
CA ARG A 259 9.54 7.60 6.01
C ARG A 259 9.75 6.99 7.40
N ARG A 260 10.09 7.81 8.40
CA ARG A 260 10.34 7.40 9.79
C ARG A 260 9.18 7.63 10.74
N THR A 261 8.06 8.14 10.25
CA THR A 261 6.88 8.30 11.10
C THR A 261 6.30 6.95 11.44
N ILE A 262 6.19 6.66 12.74
CA ILE A 262 5.48 5.47 13.21
C ILE A 262 3.99 5.67 12.92
N HIS A 263 3.43 4.77 12.15
CA HIS A 263 2.03 4.83 11.76
C HIS A 263 1.42 3.44 11.61
N GLY A 264 0.11 3.40 11.58
CA GLY A 264 -0.67 2.19 11.37
C GLY A 264 -2.11 2.57 11.00
N ALA A 265 -2.99 1.59 10.82
CA ALA A 265 -4.39 1.86 10.52
C ALA A 265 -5.30 0.91 11.30
N GLY A 266 -6.40 1.45 11.81
CA GLY A 266 -7.42 0.70 12.53
C GLY A 266 -8.08 -0.38 11.69
N ALA A 267 -8.80 -1.28 12.35
CA ALA A 267 -9.76 -2.14 11.70
C ALA A 267 -10.96 -1.32 11.19
N ASN A 268 -11.71 -1.86 10.25
CA ASN A 268 -12.97 -1.26 9.83
C ASN A 268 -14.13 -1.88 10.63
N ASP A 269 -14.57 -1.18 11.66
CA ASP A 269 -15.68 -1.60 12.51
C ASP A 269 -17.03 -1.04 12.05
N SER A 270 -17.02 -0.20 10.99
CA SER A 270 -18.21 0.39 10.39
C SER A 270 -18.99 -0.58 9.49
N ALA A 271 -20.04 -0.06 8.85
CA ALA A 271 -20.78 -0.78 7.81
C ALA A 271 -20.31 -0.43 6.39
N SER A 272 -19.43 0.55 6.22
CA SER A 272 -19.01 1.07 4.91
C SER A 272 -17.62 0.56 4.52
N LEU A 273 -17.33 0.52 3.23
CA LEU A 273 -16.01 0.21 2.69
C LEU A 273 -15.04 1.37 2.91
N ARG A 274 -13.78 1.10 3.30
CA ARG A 274 -12.70 2.08 3.27
C ARG A 274 -11.69 1.69 2.19
N TRP A 275 -11.37 2.63 1.30
CA TRP A 275 -10.51 2.39 0.15
C TRP A 275 -9.52 3.52 -0.07
N SER A 276 -8.25 3.16 -0.31
CA SER A 276 -7.13 4.09 -0.50
C SER A 276 -6.04 3.51 -1.38
N PHE A 277 -5.16 4.39 -1.83
CA PHE A 277 -3.89 4.04 -2.45
C PHE A 277 -2.74 4.47 -1.54
N ASP A 278 -1.77 3.58 -1.34
CA ASP A 278 -0.49 3.90 -0.71
C ASP A 278 0.54 4.13 -1.82
N LEU A 279 0.83 5.37 -2.14
CA LEU A 279 1.81 5.74 -3.14
C LEU A 279 3.10 6.16 -2.46
N ARG A 280 4.25 5.78 -3.02
CA ARG A 280 5.55 6.18 -2.52
C ARG A 280 6.38 6.82 -3.60
N TYR A 281 7.00 7.95 -3.24
CA TYR A 281 7.90 8.71 -4.09
C TYR A 281 9.26 8.80 -3.41
N GLN A 282 10.33 8.83 -4.22
CA GLN A 282 11.71 8.98 -3.76
C GLN A 282 12.52 9.78 -4.76
N PRO A 283 13.69 10.34 -4.40
CA PRO A 283 14.58 10.99 -5.36
C PRO A 283 15.03 10.00 -6.43
N ALA A 284 15.06 10.47 -7.68
CA ALA A 284 15.52 9.64 -8.79
C ALA A 284 16.98 9.20 -8.59
N GLY A 285 17.29 7.97 -8.98
CA GLY A 285 18.63 7.38 -8.84
C GLY A 285 18.99 6.89 -7.43
N THR A 286 18.04 6.92 -6.47
CA THR A 286 18.26 6.30 -5.16
C THR A 286 17.78 4.85 -5.16
N PRO A 287 18.39 3.96 -4.33
CA PRO A 287 17.96 2.57 -4.22
C PRO A 287 16.48 2.46 -3.80
N SER A 288 15.76 1.53 -4.39
CA SER A 288 14.34 1.33 -4.09
C SER A 288 14.10 0.33 -2.96
N GLY A 289 15.07 -0.53 -2.67
CA GLY A 289 14.93 -1.67 -1.78
C GLY A 289 13.97 -2.74 -2.32
N ARG A 290 13.70 -2.70 -3.62
CA ARG A 290 12.86 -3.63 -4.36
C ARG A 290 13.31 -3.70 -5.82
N ASP A 291 14.61 -3.85 -6.06
CA ASP A 291 15.21 -3.75 -7.40
C ASP A 291 14.73 -4.81 -8.39
N CYS A 292 14.09 -5.87 -7.91
CA CYS A 292 13.39 -6.83 -8.76
C CYS A 292 12.13 -6.27 -9.41
N PHE A 293 11.63 -5.11 -8.98
CA PHE A 293 10.48 -4.43 -9.55
C PHE A 293 10.86 -3.06 -10.13
N PRO A 294 10.10 -2.57 -11.11
CA PRO A 294 10.45 -1.34 -11.80
C PRO A 294 10.17 -0.09 -10.95
N SER A 295 11.13 0.81 -10.91
CA SER A 295 10.94 2.21 -10.53
C SER A 295 10.73 3.06 -11.79
N PHE A 296 10.01 4.17 -11.67
CA PHE A 296 9.71 5.04 -12.80
C PHE A 296 10.01 6.49 -12.44
N ALA A 297 10.88 7.13 -13.20
CA ALA A 297 10.99 8.59 -13.16
C ALA A 297 9.64 9.22 -13.52
N LEU A 298 9.29 10.33 -12.88
CA LEU A 298 8.07 11.07 -13.24
C LEU A 298 8.29 12.03 -14.42
N ASP A 299 9.54 12.28 -14.76
CA ASP A 299 9.95 13.17 -15.85
C ASP A 299 11.18 12.60 -16.57
N GLY A 300 11.41 13.07 -17.80
CA GLY A 300 12.59 12.73 -18.59
C GLY A 300 12.46 11.42 -19.36
N GLU A 301 13.58 10.96 -19.90
CA GLU A 301 13.63 9.80 -20.80
C GLU A 301 13.26 8.47 -20.11
N ASP A 302 13.48 8.37 -18.79
CA ASP A 302 13.17 7.19 -18.00
C ASP A 302 11.73 7.16 -17.47
N ALA A 303 10.93 8.19 -17.76
CA ALA A 303 9.53 8.21 -17.41
C ALA A 303 8.75 7.15 -18.22
N ALA A 304 7.72 6.56 -17.61
CA ALA A 304 6.78 5.77 -18.39
C ALA A 304 6.02 6.72 -19.33
N ALA A 305 6.04 6.42 -20.63
CA ALA A 305 5.39 7.27 -21.65
C ALA A 305 3.87 7.35 -21.40
N ASP A 306 3.28 6.24 -20.95
CA ASP A 306 1.85 6.10 -20.68
C ASP A 306 1.58 4.92 -19.73
N GLY A 307 0.31 4.68 -19.41
CA GLY A 307 -0.11 3.60 -18.55
C GLY A 307 0.21 2.20 -19.12
N GLU A 308 0.25 2.02 -20.44
CA GLU A 308 0.60 0.73 -21.04
C GLU A 308 2.10 0.43 -20.88
N ALA A 309 2.99 1.40 -21.13
CA ALA A 309 4.42 1.25 -20.89
C ALA A 309 4.71 0.93 -19.41
N TYR A 310 3.97 1.57 -18.49
CA TYR A 310 4.03 1.26 -17.06
C TYR A 310 3.65 -0.21 -16.78
N ARG A 311 2.51 -0.67 -17.29
CA ARG A 311 2.05 -2.06 -17.11
C ARG A 311 3.00 -3.09 -17.73
N GLN A 312 3.56 -2.81 -18.89
CA GLN A 312 4.49 -3.71 -19.58
C GLN A 312 5.77 -3.94 -18.75
N LYS A 313 6.35 -2.89 -18.18
CA LYS A 313 7.54 -3.02 -17.31
C LYS A 313 7.24 -3.88 -16.07
N TRP A 314 6.07 -3.73 -15.43
CA TRP A 314 5.67 -4.55 -14.30
C TRP A 314 5.49 -6.03 -14.68
N ARG A 315 4.85 -6.31 -15.82
CA ARG A 315 4.67 -7.68 -16.31
C ARG A 315 6.00 -8.33 -16.66
N ALA A 316 6.89 -7.60 -17.32
CA ALA A 316 8.23 -8.08 -17.66
C ALA A 316 9.02 -8.44 -16.37
N ALA A 317 9.01 -7.58 -15.35
CA ALA A 317 9.65 -7.87 -14.08
C ALA A 317 9.10 -9.15 -13.42
N ARG A 318 7.76 -9.33 -13.43
CA ARG A 318 7.14 -10.58 -12.96
C ARG A 318 7.64 -11.78 -13.74
N ASP A 319 7.61 -11.70 -15.07
CA ASP A 319 7.99 -12.83 -15.93
C ASP A 319 9.47 -13.19 -15.73
N ASP A 320 10.34 -12.21 -15.55
CA ASP A 320 11.76 -12.43 -15.25
C ASP A 320 11.99 -13.10 -13.88
N ILE A 321 11.18 -12.78 -12.87
CA ILE A 321 11.23 -13.47 -11.58
C ILE A 321 10.71 -14.90 -11.70
N VAL A 322 9.57 -15.10 -12.39
CA VAL A 322 8.98 -16.43 -12.60
C VAL A 322 9.90 -17.35 -13.39
N ASP A 323 10.60 -16.80 -14.38
CA ASP A 323 11.56 -17.53 -15.20
C ASP A 323 12.93 -17.75 -14.50
N GLY A 324 13.10 -17.24 -13.28
CA GLY A 324 14.32 -17.34 -12.51
C GLY A 324 15.50 -16.51 -13.03
N LYS A 325 15.24 -15.53 -13.90
CA LYS A 325 16.26 -14.61 -14.42
C LYS A 325 16.68 -13.57 -13.38
N ILE A 326 15.76 -13.18 -12.50
CA ILE A 326 15.96 -12.24 -11.41
C ILE A 326 15.49 -12.90 -10.12
N ALA A 327 16.32 -12.84 -9.07
CA ALA A 327 15.91 -13.30 -7.75
C ALA A 327 14.97 -12.27 -7.10
N ALA A 328 13.86 -12.75 -6.55
CA ALA A 328 13.05 -11.93 -5.66
C ALA A 328 13.84 -11.61 -4.38
N VAL A 329 13.87 -10.34 -4.00
CA VAL A 329 14.61 -9.88 -2.81
C VAL A 329 13.64 -9.63 -1.68
N PHE A 330 13.91 -10.23 -0.52
CA PHE A 330 13.13 -10.10 0.70
C PHE A 330 13.80 -9.19 1.70
N ASN A 331 12.98 -8.47 2.44
CA ASN A 331 13.42 -7.78 3.63
C ASN A 331 13.57 -8.77 4.79
N THR A 332 14.80 -9.26 5.03
CA THR A 332 15.15 -10.10 6.16
C THR A 332 15.81 -9.35 7.32
N ARG A 333 15.92 -8.02 7.20
CA ARG A 333 16.62 -7.12 8.11
C ARG A 333 16.22 -7.31 9.57
N TRP A 334 14.94 -7.62 9.82
CA TRP A 334 14.37 -7.72 11.16
C TRP A 334 14.36 -9.13 11.73
N ASN A 335 14.74 -10.15 10.95
CA ASN A 335 14.76 -11.54 11.40
C ASN A 335 15.69 -11.75 12.60
N LYS A 336 16.75 -10.94 12.73
CA LYS A 336 17.65 -10.92 13.90
C LYS A 336 16.95 -10.71 15.24
N TYR A 337 15.74 -10.13 15.22
CA TYR A 337 14.94 -9.85 16.41
C TYR A 337 13.81 -10.84 16.67
N ALA A 338 13.69 -11.90 15.88
CA ALA A 338 12.57 -12.86 16.00
C ALA A 338 12.45 -13.44 17.42
N SER A 339 13.56 -13.76 18.09
CA SER A 339 13.57 -14.28 19.47
C SER A 339 13.15 -13.26 20.54
N LEU A 340 13.23 -11.97 20.23
CA LEU A 340 12.83 -10.89 21.15
C LEU A 340 11.38 -10.44 20.92
N CYS A 341 10.74 -11.00 19.93
CA CYS A 341 9.38 -10.63 19.48
C CYS A 341 8.36 -11.77 19.72
N ALA A 342 8.80 -12.78 20.51
CA ALA A 342 8.04 -13.98 20.80
C ALA A 342 6.93 -13.74 21.84
#